data_4b8f8453d4702bb957f0aad85a8fe34a
#
_entry.id   4b8f8453d4702bb957f0aad85a8fe34a
#
_cell.length_a   1.000
_cell.length_b   1.000
_cell.length_c   1.000
_cell.angle_alpha   90.00
_cell.angle_beta   90.00
_cell.angle_gamma   90.00
#
_symmetry.space_group_name_H-M   'P 1'
#
loop_
_entity.id
_entity.type
_entity.pdbx_description
1 polymer ?
#
loop_
_entity_poly.entity_id
_entity_poly.type
_entity_poly.pdbx_seq_one_letter_code
_entity_poly.pdbx_strand_id
1 'polypeptide(L)'
;MIRQQEFSQTMGIAESKRNHKVHIIRKIIMDINEKAIELHKLWKGKLETTSKVHIKSKEDLSILYTPGVAAPCKEIAKDKETVYTYTTKANTIAVVSDGSAVLGLGNIGPYAAMPVMEGKAALFKEFGNVNAVPICLETQDTEEIIKAVTWIAPAFGGINLEDISAPRCFEVEERLKASLDIPIFHDDQHGTAIVVLAGVINALKVVNKDKESCKVVVNGAGSAGVAITKLLLTYGFCNVVMCDKAGIISRNTKGLNWMQERMALITNPSQEEGSLTDAMRDADIFIGVSAPGIVTSEMVASMNPDSILFAMANPIPEIMPDAAKSAGARIVGTGRSDFPNQVNNVIAFPGIFKGALEGRARQITDEMKLAAALAIADLVKEDELNEENILPDALNAELTNVVAQAVKRYI
;
A
#
# COMPACT_ATOMS: atom_id res chain seq x y z
N MET A 1 -25.83 -44.92 20.98
CA MET A 1 -25.38 -44.04 22.06
C MET A 1 -23.86 -43.80 22.06
N ILE A 2 -23.00 -44.77 21.87
CA ILE A 2 -21.54 -44.61 21.94
C ILE A 2 -20.97 -43.67 20.85
N ARG A 3 -21.46 -43.76 19.60
CA ARG A 3 -20.99 -42.89 18.50
C ARG A 3 -21.35 -41.38 18.63
N GLN A 4 -22.43 -41.04 19.33
CA GLN A 4 -22.81 -39.65 19.59
C GLN A 4 -21.95 -38.98 20.67
N GLN A 5 -21.47 -39.78 21.64
CA GLN A 5 -20.55 -39.26 22.67
C GLN A 5 -19.13 -38.99 22.14
N GLU A 6 -18.62 -39.86 21.25
CA GLU A 6 -17.31 -39.66 20.60
C GLU A 6 -17.31 -38.43 19.68
N PHE A 7 -18.38 -38.18 18.91
CA PHE A 7 -18.52 -37.01 18.05
C PHE A 7 -18.59 -35.71 18.86
N SER A 8 -19.30 -35.73 20.00
CA SER A 8 -19.37 -34.57 20.91
C SER A 8 -18.04 -34.27 21.59
N GLN A 9 -17.25 -35.28 21.95
CA GLN A 9 -15.92 -35.11 22.53
C GLN A 9 -14.93 -34.57 21.49
N THR A 10 -14.99 -35.04 20.24
CA THR A 10 -14.09 -34.59 19.16
C THR A 10 -14.37 -33.10 18.78
N MET A 11 -15.64 -32.73 18.73
CA MET A 11 -16.04 -31.31 18.54
C MET A 11 -15.59 -30.42 19.68
N GLY A 12 -15.75 -30.84 20.93
CA GLY A 12 -15.31 -30.06 22.11
C GLY A 12 -13.79 -29.86 22.16
N ILE A 13 -13.00 -30.84 21.71
CA ILE A 13 -11.53 -30.73 21.64
C ILE A 13 -11.10 -29.79 20.53
N ALA A 14 -11.78 -29.80 19.37
CA ALA A 14 -11.51 -28.92 18.26
C ALA A 14 -11.84 -27.44 18.61
N GLU A 15 -12.97 -27.23 19.27
CA GLU A 15 -13.39 -25.91 19.76
C GLU A 15 -12.47 -25.37 20.86
N SER A 16 -12.01 -26.22 21.78
CA SER A 16 -11.04 -25.87 22.81
C SER A 16 -9.68 -25.48 22.21
N LYS A 17 -9.18 -26.21 21.21
CA LYS A 17 -7.94 -25.88 20.51
C LYS A 17 -8.06 -24.60 19.71
N ARG A 18 -9.21 -24.36 19.07
CA ARG A 18 -9.50 -23.12 18.34
C ARG A 18 -9.54 -21.91 19.29
N ASN A 19 -10.21 -22.06 20.43
CA ASN A 19 -10.29 -21.02 21.45
C ASN A 19 -8.93 -20.76 22.11
N HIS A 20 -8.09 -21.78 22.30
CA HIS A 20 -6.76 -21.64 22.84
C HIS A 20 -5.81 -20.89 21.87
N LYS A 21 -5.86 -21.23 20.56
CA LYS A 21 -5.10 -20.51 19.50
C LYS A 21 -5.53 -19.03 19.40
N VAL A 22 -6.84 -18.76 19.45
CA VAL A 22 -7.40 -17.39 19.47
C VAL A 22 -6.98 -16.65 20.72
N HIS A 23 -6.91 -17.32 21.88
CA HIS A 23 -6.49 -16.71 23.14
C HIS A 23 -4.99 -16.36 23.15
N ILE A 24 -4.12 -17.21 22.59
CA ILE A 24 -2.68 -16.94 22.44
C ILE A 24 -2.45 -15.78 21.48
N ILE A 25 -3.13 -15.75 20.34
CA ILE A 25 -3.06 -14.64 19.37
C ILE A 25 -3.55 -13.33 20.03
N ARG A 26 -4.67 -13.34 20.76
CA ARG A 26 -5.13 -12.18 21.53
C ARG A 26 -4.11 -11.72 22.59
N LYS A 27 -3.45 -12.64 23.30
CA LYS A 27 -2.47 -12.30 24.33
C LYS A 27 -1.19 -11.67 23.73
N ILE A 28 -0.74 -12.15 22.55
CA ILE A 28 0.41 -11.56 21.85
C ILE A 28 0.04 -10.18 21.28
N ILE A 29 -1.17 -10.03 20.71
CA ILE A 29 -1.67 -8.75 20.18
C ILE A 29 -1.88 -7.75 21.33
N MET A 30 -2.42 -8.17 22.46
CA MET A 30 -2.60 -7.31 23.64
C MET A 30 -1.25 -6.80 24.19
N ASP A 31 -0.23 -7.65 24.24
CA ASP A 31 1.10 -7.24 24.72
C ASP A 31 1.76 -6.20 23.78
N ILE A 32 1.67 -6.39 22.46
CA ILE A 32 2.17 -5.42 21.47
C ILE A 32 1.40 -4.10 21.53
N ASN A 33 0.08 -4.13 21.68
CA ASN A 33 -0.76 -2.94 21.76
C ASN A 33 -0.51 -2.14 23.04
N GLU A 34 -0.41 -2.80 24.19
CA GLU A 34 -0.08 -2.17 25.47
C GLU A 34 1.30 -1.52 25.39
N LYS A 35 2.30 -2.24 24.89
CA LYS A 35 3.66 -1.72 24.69
C LYS A 35 3.68 -0.53 23.74
N ALA A 36 2.91 -0.58 22.66
CA ALA A 36 2.80 0.53 21.71
C ALA A 36 2.23 1.79 22.39
N ILE A 37 1.17 1.67 23.22
CA ILE A 37 0.59 2.79 23.95
C ILE A 37 1.62 3.40 24.93
N GLU A 38 2.35 2.56 25.68
CA GLU A 38 3.36 3.03 26.63
C GLU A 38 4.50 3.77 25.91
N LEU A 39 5.00 3.21 24.81
CA LEU A 39 6.06 3.83 24.01
C LEU A 39 5.62 5.15 23.39
N HIS A 40 4.38 5.24 22.86
CA HIS A 40 3.87 6.50 22.33
C HIS A 40 3.72 7.59 23.40
N LYS A 41 3.34 7.23 24.64
CA LYS A 41 3.36 8.16 25.78
C LYS A 41 4.76 8.64 26.12
N LEU A 42 5.76 7.74 26.07
CA LEU A 42 7.14 8.06 26.36
C LEU A 42 7.75 8.96 25.29
N TRP A 43 7.56 8.62 24.02
CA TRP A 43 8.11 9.38 22.89
C TRP A 43 7.43 10.74 22.68
N LYS A 44 6.16 10.87 23.05
CA LYS A 44 5.34 12.08 22.78
C LYS A 44 5.26 12.41 21.30
N GLY A 45 5.14 11.39 20.46
CA GLY A 45 5.24 11.43 19.01
C GLY A 45 6.51 10.73 18.52
N LYS A 46 6.50 10.33 17.22
CA LYS A 46 7.60 9.59 16.59
C LYS A 46 8.59 10.50 15.86
N LEU A 47 8.28 11.78 15.75
CA LEU A 47 9.02 12.76 14.95
C LEU A 47 9.49 13.92 15.81
N GLU A 48 10.65 14.46 15.44
CA GLU A 48 11.15 15.72 15.94
C GLU A 48 11.70 16.58 14.79
N THR A 49 11.76 17.88 15.00
CA THR A 49 12.41 18.80 14.04
C THR A 49 13.80 19.14 14.53
N THR A 50 14.82 18.76 13.76
CA THR A 50 16.22 19.02 14.08
C THR A 50 16.83 19.99 13.08
N SER A 51 17.50 21.04 13.58
CA SER A 51 18.26 21.97 12.73
C SER A 51 19.54 21.31 12.21
N LYS A 52 19.81 21.46 10.91
CA LYS A 52 21.10 21.05 10.30
C LYS A 52 22.26 21.96 10.67
N VAL A 53 21.97 23.14 11.19
CA VAL A 53 22.95 24.19 11.48
C VAL A 53 22.83 24.63 12.93
N HIS A 54 23.95 25.06 13.49
CA HIS A 54 24.02 25.53 14.87
C HIS A 54 24.39 27.02 14.88
N ILE A 55 23.69 27.81 15.69
CA ILE A 55 23.97 29.23 15.90
C ILE A 55 24.88 29.35 17.11
N LYS A 56 26.16 29.70 16.88
CA LYS A 56 27.18 29.83 17.94
C LYS A 56 27.76 31.25 18.02
N SER A 57 27.49 32.08 17.02
CA SER A 57 28.02 33.46 16.88
C SER A 57 26.99 34.40 16.33
N LYS A 58 27.26 35.73 16.44
CA LYS A 58 26.46 36.74 15.79
C LYS A 58 26.56 36.67 14.27
N GLU A 59 27.69 36.21 13.76
CA GLU A 59 27.89 35.95 12.33
C GLU A 59 26.98 34.85 11.82
N ASP A 60 26.90 33.71 12.53
CA ASP A 60 25.98 32.63 12.18
C ASP A 60 24.54 33.12 12.14
N LEU A 61 24.12 33.93 13.13
CA LEU A 61 22.78 34.48 13.16
C LEU A 61 22.53 35.40 11.95
N SER A 62 23.53 36.21 11.57
CA SER A 62 23.43 37.12 10.43
C SER A 62 23.36 36.39 9.09
N ILE A 63 24.05 35.27 8.95
CA ILE A 63 24.02 34.43 7.76
C ILE A 63 22.68 33.65 7.68
N LEU A 64 22.26 33.03 8.80
CA LEU A 64 21.09 32.13 8.83
C LEU A 64 19.76 32.90 8.77
N TYR A 65 19.72 34.13 9.28
CA TYR A 65 18.50 34.91 9.34
C TYR A 65 18.70 36.31 8.75
N THR A 66 18.73 37.38 9.54
CA THR A 66 18.81 38.76 9.04
C THR A 66 20.21 39.30 9.22
N PRO A 67 20.88 39.84 8.15
CA PRO A 67 20.37 40.15 6.80
C PRO A 67 20.59 39.04 5.74
N GLY A 68 21.40 38.02 6.01
CA GLY A 68 21.91 37.06 5.05
C GLY A 68 20.83 36.30 4.29
N VAL A 69 19.73 35.90 4.97
CA VAL A 69 18.60 35.16 4.38
C VAL A 69 17.96 35.86 3.17
N ALA A 70 18.13 37.18 3.05
CA ALA A 70 17.63 37.95 1.90
C ALA A 70 18.29 37.55 0.57
N ALA A 71 19.51 37.00 0.60
CA ALA A 71 20.22 36.59 -0.62
C ALA A 71 19.54 35.39 -1.28
N PRO A 72 19.35 34.20 -0.65
CA PRO A 72 18.63 33.11 -1.25
C PRO A 72 17.17 33.44 -1.59
N CYS A 73 16.48 34.29 -0.83
CA CYS A 73 15.13 34.75 -1.19
C CYS A 73 15.12 35.50 -2.53
N LYS A 74 16.10 36.35 -2.80
CA LYS A 74 16.21 37.07 -4.07
C LYS A 74 16.52 36.12 -5.25
N GLU A 75 17.35 35.10 -5.04
CA GLU A 75 17.64 34.10 -6.07
C GLU A 75 16.39 33.29 -6.42
N ILE A 76 15.64 32.84 -5.41
CA ILE A 76 14.37 32.13 -5.63
C ILE A 76 13.33 33.02 -6.31
N ALA A 77 13.28 34.30 -5.98
CA ALA A 77 12.36 35.25 -6.62
C ALA A 77 12.69 35.48 -8.10
N LYS A 78 13.97 35.37 -8.50
CA LYS A 78 14.39 35.46 -9.90
C LYS A 78 14.13 34.17 -10.67
N ASP A 79 14.42 33.04 -10.04
CA ASP A 79 14.24 31.70 -10.61
C ASP A 79 13.65 30.77 -9.54
N LYS A 80 12.35 30.46 -9.70
CA LYS A 80 11.57 29.62 -8.78
C LYS A 80 12.18 28.23 -8.61
N GLU A 81 12.87 27.70 -9.62
CA GLU A 81 13.48 26.35 -9.55
C GLU A 81 14.59 26.28 -8.51
N THR A 82 15.24 27.37 -8.20
CA THR A 82 16.30 27.43 -7.18
C THR A 82 15.79 27.18 -5.76
N VAL A 83 14.46 27.19 -5.52
CA VAL A 83 13.87 26.79 -4.23
C VAL A 83 14.33 25.41 -3.79
N TYR A 84 14.53 24.49 -4.73
CA TYR A 84 15.03 23.16 -4.44
C TYR A 84 16.53 23.14 -4.08
N THR A 85 17.29 24.15 -4.48
CA THR A 85 18.69 24.29 -4.09
C THR A 85 18.83 24.88 -2.68
N TYR A 86 18.00 25.85 -2.35
CA TYR A 86 18.18 26.67 -1.15
C TYR A 86 17.26 26.29 0.01
N THR A 87 16.31 25.36 -0.18
CA THR A 87 15.35 24.99 0.87
C THR A 87 15.22 23.47 1.06
N THR A 88 14.51 23.07 2.11
CA THR A 88 14.21 21.67 2.38
C THR A 88 13.22 21.06 1.38
N LYS A 89 12.59 21.86 0.52
CA LYS A 89 11.64 21.40 -0.52
C LYS A 89 12.23 20.27 -1.37
N ALA A 90 13.54 20.29 -1.63
CA ALA A 90 14.22 19.28 -2.42
C ALA A 90 14.04 17.83 -1.88
N ASN A 91 13.87 17.68 -0.57
CA ASN A 91 13.83 16.35 0.09
C ASN A 91 12.75 16.26 1.17
N THR A 92 11.66 17.04 1.05
CA THR A 92 10.58 17.04 2.04
C THR A 92 9.24 16.87 1.35
N ILE A 93 8.43 15.92 1.83
CA ILE A 93 7.07 15.65 1.36
C ILE A 93 6.04 15.90 2.45
N ALA A 94 4.79 16.13 2.06
CA ALA A 94 3.65 16.05 2.99
C ALA A 94 3.02 14.65 2.94
N VAL A 95 2.70 14.08 4.09
CA VAL A 95 1.83 12.91 4.23
C VAL A 95 0.45 13.43 4.61
N VAL A 96 -0.46 13.46 3.65
CA VAL A 96 -1.78 14.08 3.80
C VAL A 96 -2.86 13.02 3.99
N SER A 97 -3.67 13.18 5.03
CA SER A 97 -4.78 12.29 5.37
C SER A 97 -5.97 13.08 5.89
N ASP A 98 -7.18 12.55 5.68
CA ASP A 98 -8.41 12.97 6.37
C ASP A 98 -8.87 11.92 7.42
N GLY A 99 -8.14 10.81 7.54
CA GLY A 99 -8.42 9.72 8.46
C GLY A 99 -9.69 8.94 8.17
N SER A 100 -10.19 9.00 6.92
CA SER A 100 -11.48 8.39 6.55
C SER A 100 -11.40 6.90 6.18
N ALA A 101 -10.19 6.36 5.98
CA ALA A 101 -9.99 4.97 5.58
C ALA A 101 -8.74 4.35 6.22
N VAL A 102 -8.55 4.58 7.53
CA VAL A 102 -7.40 4.04 8.26
C VAL A 102 -7.48 2.52 8.34
N LEU A 103 -6.41 1.87 7.91
CA LEU A 103 -6.35 0.42 7.72
C LEU A 103 -6.83 -0.37 8.94
N GLY A 104 -7.88 -1.19 8.75
CA GLY A 104 -8.47 -2.02 9.79
C GLY A 104 -9.33 -1.28 10.82
N LEU A 105 -9.33 0.06 10.83
CA LEU A 105 -10.08 0.90 11.76
C LEU A 105 -11.21 1.70 11.08
N GLY A 106 -11.12 1.89 9.77
CA GLY A 106 -12.10 2.65 8.99
C GLY A 106 -12.00 4.16 9.20
N ASN A 107 -13.13 4.85 9.24
CA ASN A 107 -13.18 6.30 9.44
C ASN A 107 -13.05 6.65 10.92
N ILE A 108 -11.84 7.01 11.35
CA ILE A 108 -11.53 7.41 12.74
C ILE A 108 -11.19 8.90 12.86
N GLY A 109 -11.20 9.62 11.74
CA GLY A 109 -10.94 11.05 11.67
C GLY A 109 -9.46 11.44 11.81
N PRO A 110 -9.15 12.73 11.57
CA PRO A 110 -7.78 13.21 11.42
C PRO A 110 -6.94 13.11 12.70
N TYR A 111 -7.52 13.37 13.85
CA TYR A 111 -6.78 13.31 15.13
C TYR A 111 -6.32 11.90 15.46
N ALA A 112 -7.20 10.90 15.28
CA ALA A 112 -6.86 9.52 15.56
C ALA A 112 -5.96 8.88 14.48
N ALA A 113 -5.90 9.46 13.27
CA ALA A 113 -4.98 9.05 12.21
C ALA A 113 -3.53 9.52 12.44
N MET A 114 -3.30 10.57 13.24
CA MET A 114 -1.96 11.14 13.48
C MET A 114 -0.88 10.09 13.82
N PRO A 115 -1.09 9.13 14.72
CA PRO A 115 -0.07 8.13 15.02
C PRO A 115 0.34 7.27 13.80
N VAL A 116 -0.58 7.01 12.88
CA VAL A 116 -0.31 6.29 11.62
C VAL A 116 0.51 7.17 10.69
N MET A 117 0.13 8.43 10.51
CA MET A 117 0.84 9.38 9.64
C MET A 117 2.26 9.69 10.14
N GLU A 118 2.46 9.79 11.45
CA GLU A 118 3.81 9.87 12.04
C GLU A 118 4.61 8.58 11.79
N GLY A 119 3.98 7.41 11.87
CA GLY A 119 4.59 6.13 11.50
C GLY A 119 5.05 6.13 10.05
N LYS A 120 4.19 6.55 9.12
CA LYS A 120 4.51 6.68 7.70
C LYS A 120 5.69 7.62 7.48
N ALA A 121 5.71 8.78 8.14
CA ALA A 121 6.80 9.75 8.04
C ALA A 121 8.12 9.20 8.60
N ALA A 122 8.09 8.44 9.69
CA ALA A 122 9.26 7.76 10.22
C ALA A 122 9.82 6.72 9.23
N LEU A 123 8.96 5.94 8.57
CA LEU A 123 9.38 4.98 7.54
C LEU A 123 10.02 5.68 6.33
N PHE A 124 9.46 6.81 5.87
CA PHE A 124 10.09 7.62 4.82
C PHE A 124 11.50 8.08 5.21
N LYS A 125 11.67 8.49 6.47
CA LYS A 125 12.98 8.95 6.97
C LYS A 125 13.98 7.81 7.11
N GLU A 126 13.60 6.73 7.77
CA GLU A 126 14.49 5.60 8.08
C GLU A 126 14.94 4.87 6.81
N PHE A 127 14.02 4.55 5.92
CA PHE A 127 14.33 3.78 4.72
C PHE A 127 14.76 4.63 3.52
N GLY A 128 14.11 5.78 3.32
CA GLY A 128 14.31 6.63 2.14
C GLY A 128 15.24 7.83 2.35
N ASN A 129 15.56 8.16 3.60
CA ASN A 129 16.13 9.46 3.99
C ASN A 129 15.34 10.65 3.43
N VAL A 130 14.03 10.47 3.23
CA VAL A 130 13.09 11.53 2.83
C VAL A 130 12.46 12.13 4.08
N ASN A 131 12.48 13.44 4.22
CA ASN A 131 11.75 14.11 5.29
C ASN A 131 10.27 14.10 4.94
N ALA A 132 9.43 13.71 5.90
CA ALA A 132 7.99 13.66 5.71
C ALA A 132 7.28 14.37 6.86
N VAL A 133 6.27 15.18 6.53
CA VAL A 133 5.51 15.96 7.50
C VAL A 133 4.05 15.51 7.47
N PRO A 134 3.52 14.95 8.55
CA PRO A 134 2.10 14.61 8.67
C PRO A 134 1.21 15.86 8.58
N ILE A 135 0.20 15.81 7.72
CA ILE A 135 -0.82 16.85 7.55
C ILE A 135 -2.19 16.18 7.61
N CYS A 136 -2.81 16.17 8.78
CA CYS A 136 -4.15 15.62 8.98
C CYS A 136 -5.17 16.74 8.85
N LEU A 137 -6.10 16.61 7.88
CA LEU A 137 -7.10 17.62 7.56
C LEU A 137 -8.42 17.33 8.26
N GLU A 138 -8.97 18.31 8.94
CA GLU A 138 -10.29 18.21 9.58
C GLU A 138 -11.43 18.45 8.58
N THR A 139 -11.37 17.79 7.45
CA THR A 139 -12.40 17.79 6.41
C THR A 139 -12.34 16.51 5.59
N GLN A 140 -13.50 16.08 5.10
CA GLN A 140 -13.63 14.97 4.14
C GLN A 140 -14.25 15.45 2.82
N ASP A 141 -14.35 16.76 2.63
CA ASP A 141 -14.80 17.35 1.38
C ASP A 141 -13.67 17.36 0.34
N THR A 142 -13.96 16.86 -0.87
CA THR A 142 -12.99 16.74 -1.96
C THR A 142 -12.39 18.09 -2.34
N GLU A 143 -13.22 19.14 -2.45
CA GLU A 143 -12.76 20.48 -2.85
C GLU A 143 -11.85 21.12 -1.80
N GLU A 144 -12.20 20.94 -0.52
CA GLU A 144 -11.41 21.46 0.59
C GLU A 144 -10.06 20.75 0.70
N ILE A 145 -10.02 19.41 0.55
CA ILE A 145 -8.78 18.63 0.53
C ILE A 145 -7.87 19.11 -0.61
N ILE A 146 -8.39 19.19 -1.85
CA ILE A 146 -7.62 19.65 -3.02
C ILE A 146 -7.07 21.07 -2.79
N LYS A 147 -7.89 21.96 -2.26
CA LYS A 147 -7.53 23.33 -1.96
C LYS A 147 -6.42 23.42 -0.90
N ALA A 148 -6.58 22.69 0.20
CA ALA A 148 -5.58 22.65 1.28
C ALA A 148 -4.24 22.14 0.76
N VAL A 149 -4.22 21.03 0.01
CA VAL A 149 -2.99 20.45 -0.57
C VAL A 149 -2.35 21.42 -1.56
N THR A 150 -3.14 22.08 -2.40
CA THR A 150 -2.65 23.08 -3.36
C THR A 150 -1.96 24.27 -2.65
N TRP A 151 -2.52 24.74 -1.55
CA TRP A 151 -1.97 25.87 -0.79
C TRP A 151 -0.66 25.52 -0.07
N ILE A 152 -0.49 24.29 0.41
CA ILE A 152 0.75 23.87 1.09
C ILE A 152 1.85 23.38 0.13
N ALA A 153 1.50 23.03 -1.11
CA ALA A 153 2.41 22.47 -2.12
C ALA A 153 3.70 23.28 -2.35
N PRO A 154 3.73 24.62 -2.24
CA PRO A 154 4.98 25.38 -2.34
C PRO A 154 6.08 24.93 -1.37
N ALA A 155 5.73 24.41 -0.19
CA ALA A 155 6.70 23.99 0.84
C ALA A 155 7.26 22.58 0.61
N PHE A 156 6.63 21.77 -0.26
CA PHE A 156 6.93 20.35 -0.42
C PHE A 156 7.42 20.00 -1.81
N GLY A 157 8.34 19.04 -1.90
CA GLY A 157 8.82 18.46 -3.14
C GLY A 157 7.92 17.35 -3.70
N GLY A 158 6.98 16.85 -2.89
CA GLY A 158 5.99 15.85 -3.27
C GLY A 158 4.91 15.68 -2.20
N ILE A 159 3.83 15.02 -2.55
CA ILE A 159 2.68 14.74 -1.67
C ILE A 159 2.40 13.24 -1.67
N ASN A 160 2.42 12.65 -0.49
CA ASN A 160 1.88 11.32 -0.24
C ASN A 160 0.46 11.47 0.33
N LEU A 161 -0.54 11.00 -0.42
CA LEU A 161 -1.92 10.88 0.08
C LEU A 161 -2.03 9.53 0.81
N GLU A 162 -2.68 9.52 1.97
CA GLU A 162 -2.77 8.35 2.85
C GLU A 162 -4.15 8.27 3.49
N ASP A 163 -4.72 7.06 3.58
CA ASP A 163 -5.96 6.77 4.32
C ASP A 163 -7.18 7.63 3.94
N ILE A 164 -7.26 8.06 2.67
CA ILE A 164 -8.42 8.77 2.11
C ILE A 164 -9.35 7.76 1.44
N SER A 165 -10.62 7.75 1.82
CA SER A 165 -11.58 6.73 1.39
C SER A 165 -11.94 6.81 -0.09
N ALA A 166 -12.12 5.64 -0.72
CA ALA A 166 -12.69 5.52 -2.07
C ALA A 166 -14.22 5.82 -2.05
N PRO A 167 -14.79 6.39 -3.13
CA PRO A 167 -14.15 6.73 -4.40
C PRO A 167 -13.47 8.11 -4.42
N ARG A 168 -13.59 8.91 -3.35
CA ARG A 168 -13.08 10.28 -3.25
C ARG A 168 -11.57 10.36 -3.49
N CYS A 169 -10.80 9.41 -2.95
CA CYS A 169 -9.35 9.38 -3.10
C CYS A 169 -8.88 9.41 -4.56
N PHE A 170 -9.63 8.81 -5.48
CA PHE A 170 -9.29 8.82 -6.91
C PHE A 170 -9.40 10.22 -7.51
N GLU A 171 -10.50 10.92 -7.21
CA GLU A 171 -10.72 12.28 -7.69
C GLU A 171 -9.71 13.26 -7.12
N VAL A 172 -9.43 13.19 -5.80
CA VAL A 172 -8.42 14.01 -5.13
C VAL A 172 -7.06 13.84 -5.82
N GLU A 173 -6.62 12.60 -6.03
CA GLU A 173 -5.33 12.32 -6.66
C GLU A 173 -5.30 12.77 -8.14
N GLU A 174 -6.29 12.42 -8.95
CA GLU A 174 -6.36 12.80 -10.38
C GLU A 174 -6.29 14.32 -10.56
N ARG A 175 -7.04 15.07 -9.76
CA ARG A 175 -7.11 16.54 -9.86
C ARG A 175 -5.85 17.22 -9.34
N LEU A 176 -5.23 16.71 -8.27
CA LEU A 176 -3.96 17.24 -7.79
C LEU A 176 -2.81 16.98 -8.78
N LYS A 177 -2.75 15.80 -9.39
CA LYS A 177 -1.78 15.48 -10.46
C LYS A 177 -1.94 16.40 -11.68
N ALA A 178 -3.15 16.78 -12.01
CA ALA A 178 -3.42 17.67 -13.14
C ALA A 178 -3.05 19.15 -12.85
N SER A 179 -3.03 19.55 -11.58
CA SER A 179 -2.87 20.95 -11.18
C SER A 179 -1.50 21.32 -10.58
N LEU A 180 -0.73 20.33 -10.14
CA LEU A 180 0.55 20.56 -9.45
C LEU A 180 1.74 19.96 -10.24
N ASP A 181 2.86 20.68 -10.22
CA ASP A 181 4.14 20.29 -10.85
C ASP A 181 5.08 19.53 -9.91
N ILE A 182 4.52 18.83 -8.91
CA ILE A 182 5.25 17.97 -7.99
C ILE A 182 4.59 16.58 -7.94
N PRO A 183 5.34 15.50 -7.66
CA PRO A 183 4.76 14.16 -7.60
C PRO A 183 3.69 14.04 -6.52
N ILE A 184 2.51 13.57 -6.94
CA ILE A 184 1.38 13.19 -6.09
C ILE A 184 1.23 11.69 -6.17
N PHE A 185 1.15 11.02 -5.03
CA PHE A 185 1.08 9.57 -4.96
C PHE A 185 0.19 9.14 -3.79
N HIS A 186 -0.81 8.33 -4.06
CA HIS A 186 -1.65 7.73 -3.03
C HIS A 186 -1.13 6.33 -2.70
N ASP A 187 -0.52 6.16 -1.53
CA ASP A 187 0.20 4.94 -1.21
C ASP A 187 -0.71 3.71 -1.07
N ASP A 188 -1.90 3.85 -0.48
CA ASP A 188 -2.87 2.75 -0.40
C ASP A 188 -3.33 2.23 -1.76
N GLN A 189 -3.27 3.06 -2.79
CA GLN A 189 -3.51 2.66 -4.17
C GLN A 189 -2.25 2.05 -4.77
N HIS A 190 -1.24 2.87 -4.96
CA HIS A 190 -0.11 2.57 -5.85
C HIS A 190 1.01 1.80 -5.14
N GLY A 191 1.30 2.10 -3.87
CA GLY A 191 2.30 1.35 -3.11
C GLY A 191 1.91 -0.11 -2.99
N THR A 192 0.67 -0.36 -2.60
CA THR A 192 0.11 -1.72 -2.52
C THR A 192 0.12 -2.41 -3.89
N ALA A 193 -0.31 -1.72 -4.96
CA ALA A 193 -0.32 -2.29 -6.31
C ALA A 193 1.07 -2.70 -6.80
N ILE A 194 2.09 -1.89 -6.53
CA ILE A 194 3.49 -2.16 -6.91
C ILE A 194 4.01 -3.41 -6.21
N VAL A 195 3.77 -3.53 -4.91
CA VAL A 195 4.23 -4.69 -4.13
C VAL A 195 3.50 -5.96 -4.53
N VAL A 196 2.19 -5.88 -4.74
CA VAL A 196 1.40 -7.01 -5.26
C VAL A 196 1.92 -7.47 -6.60
N LEU A 197 2.16 -6.55 -7.54
CA LEU A 197 2.70 -6.91 -8.85
C LEU A 197 4.08 -7.56 -8.73
N ALA A 198 4.98 -7.02 -7.89
CA ALA A 198 6.29 -7.61 -7.66
C ALA A 198 6.19 -9.06 -7.13
N GLY A 199 5.32 -9.30 -6.15
CA GLY A 199 5.05 -10.64 -5.63
C GLY A 199 4.45 -11.57 -6.68
N VAL A 200 3.50 -11.09 -7.49
CA VAL A 200 2.88 -11.86 -8.57
C VAL A 200 3.91 -12.24 -9.65
N ILE A 201 4.80 -11.32 -10.03
CA ILE A 201 5.87 -11.60 -11.01
C ILE A 201 6.73 -12.79 -10.56
N ASN A 202 7.17 -12.79 -9.31
CA ASN A 202 7.99 -13.86 -8.78
C ASN A 202 7.18 -15.15 -8.52
N ALA A 203 5.94 -15.01 -8.04
CA ALA A 203 5.05 -16.16 -7.87
C ALA A 203 4.82 -16.90 -9.21
N LEU A 204 4.61 -16.18 -10.31
CA LEU A 204 4.47 -16.77 -11.65
C LEU A 204 5.71 -17.55 -12.06
N LYS A 205 6.93 -17.05 -11.77
CA LYS A 205 8.19 -17.78 -12.01
C LYS A 205 8.23 -19.10 -11.23
N VAL A 206 7.85 -19.07 -9.93
CA VAL A 206 7.84 -20.27 -9.08
C VAL A 206 6.86 -21.33 -9.57
N VAL A 207 5.65 -20.93 -10.01
CA VAL A 207 4.63 -21.87 -10.49
C VAL A 207 4.70 -22.14 -12.00
N ASN A 208 5.63 -21.52 -12.70
CA ASN A 208 5.85 -21.63 -14.16
C ASN A 208 4.55 -21.40 -14.96
N LYS A 209 3.84 -20.30 -14.67
CA LYS A 209 2.64 -19.87 -15.40
C LYS A 209 2.88 -18.58 -16.18
N ASP A 210 2.24 -18.47 -17.35
CA ASP A 210 2.28 -17.28 -18.19
C ASP A 210 1.13 -16.34 -17.81
N LYS A 211 1.44 -15.06 -17.58
CA LYS A 211 0.47 -14.04 -17.18
C LYS A 211 -0.71 -13.87 -18.16
N GLU A 212 -0.45 -14.04 -19.46
CA GLU A 212 -1.45 -13.90 -20.51
C GLU A 212 -2.56 -14.97 -20.41
N SER A 213 -2.23 -16.15 -19.89
CA SER A 213 -3.16 -17.27 -19.73
C SER A 213 -3.87 -17.29 -18.39
N CYS A 214 -3.36 -16.52 -17.39
CA CYS A 214 -3.90 -16.56 -16.05
C CYS A 214 -5.23 -15.83 -15.91
N LYS A 215 -6.19 -16.44 -15.22
CA LYS A 215 -7.37 -15.78 -14.66
C LYS A 215 -7.03 -15.21 -13.30
N VAL A 216 -7.16 -13.89 -13.15
CA VAL A 216 -6.91 -13.17 -11.89
C VAL A 216 -8.21 -12.67 -11.30
N VAL A 217 -8.46 -12.97 -10.04
CA VAL A 217 -9.59 -12.45 -9.27
C VAL A 217 -9.10 -11.43 -8.27
N VAL A 218 -9.56 -10.18 -8.38
CA VAL A 218 -9.28 -9.10 -7.41
C VAL A 218 -10.55 -8.84 -6.61
N ASN A 219 -10.54 -9.19 -5.33
CA ASN A 219 -11.69 -9.03 -4.45
C ASN A 219 -11.50 -7.82 -3.52
N GLY A 220 -12.34 -6.81 -3.73
CA GLY A 220 -12.31 -5.50 -3.12
C GLY A 220 -12.11 -4.42 -4.19
N ALA A 221 -13.17 -3.69 -4.52
CA ALA A 221 -13.17 -2.63 -5.53
C ALA A 221 -13.00 -1.23 -4.93
N GLY A 222 -12.18 -1.13 -3.87
CA GLY A 222 -11.73 0.11 -3.23
C GLY A 222 -10.43 0.64 -3.83
N SER A 223 -9.75 1.52 -3.06
CA SER A 223 -8.49 2.18 -3.47
C SER A 223 -7.43 1.19 -3.95
N ALA A 224 -7.08 0.21 -3.15
CA ALA A 224 -6.07 -0.80 -3.49
C ALA A 224 -6.49 -1.68 -4.67
N GLY A 225 -7.70 -2.26 -4.64
CA GLY A 225 -8.14 -3.18 -5.68
C GLY A 225 -8.19 -2.56 -7.07
N VAL A 226 -8.65 -1.31 -7.18
CA VAL A 226 -8.65 -0.56 -8.46
C VAL A 226 -7.22 -0.35 -8.96
N ALA A 227 -6.31 0.08 -8.09
CA ALA A 227 -4.92 0.35 -8.49
C ALA A 227 -4.16 -0.94 -8.85
N ILE A 228 -4.35 -2.02 -8.08
CA ILE A 228 -3.80 -3.34 -8.38
C ILE A 228 -4.28 -3.79 -9.76
N THR A 229 -5.58 -3.75 -10.01
CA THR A 229 -6.17 -4.16 -11.28
C THR A 229 -5.60 -3.36 -12.46
N LYS A 230 -5.53 -2.04 -12.35
CA LYS A 230 -4.95 -1.18 -13.40
C LYS A 230 -3.49 -1.56 -13.68
N LEU A 231 -2.68 -1.78 -12.63
CA LEU A 231 -1.27 -2.10 -12.81
C LEU A 231 -1.05 -3.51 -13.38
N LEU A 232 -1.87 -4.49 -13.01
CA LEU A 232 -1.88 -5.84 -13.61
C LEU A 232 -2.21 -5.79 -15.10
N LEU A 233 -3.25 -5.04 -15.49
CA LEU A 233 -3.61 -4.84 -16.90
C LEU A 233 -2.47 -4.15 -17.67
N THR A 234 -1.85 -3.12 -17.09
CA THR A 234 -0.69 -2.42 -17.69
C THR A 234 0.51 -3.35 -17.83
N TYR A 235 0.72 -4.29 -16.91
CA TYR A 235 1.77 -5.31 -17.01
C TYR A 235 1.48 -6.38 -18.07
N GLY A 236 0.22 -6.51 -18.52
CA GLY A 236 -0.18 -7.39 -19.63
C GLY A 236 -1.04 -8.58 -19.24
N PHE A 237 -1.63 -8.60 -18.05
CA PHE A 237 -2.70 -9.57 -17.75
C PHE A 237 -3.92 -9.27 -18.60
N CYS A 238 -4.53 -10.30 -19.20
CA CYS A 238 -5.66 -10.16 -20.13
C CYS A 238 -7.00 -10.52 -19.49
N ASN A 239 -7.01 -11.39 -18.46
CA ASN A 239 -8.24 -11.87 -17.82
C ASN A 239 -8.24 -11.52 -16.33
N VAL A 240 -8.63 -10.30 -16.00
CA VAL A 240 -8.79 -9.82 -14.62
C VAL A 240 -10.26 -9.62 -14.33
N VAL A 241 -10.77 -10.30 -13.30
CA VAL A 241 -12.14 -10.21 -12.79
C VAL A 241 -12.13 -9.50 -11.46
N MET A 242 -12.87 -8.41 -11.32
CA MET A 242 -13.04 -7.72 -10.04
C MET A 242 -14.33 -8.15 -9.35
N CYS A 243 -14.25 -8.26 -8.03
CA CYS A 243 -15.42 -8.49 -7.17
C CYS A 243 -15.52 -7.41 -6.10
N ASP A 244 -16.74 -7.14 -5.67
CA ASP A 244 -17.06 -6.39 -4.47
C ASP A 244 -18.03 -7.18 -3.58
N LYS A 245 -18.61 -6.53 -2.57
CA LYS A 245 -19.58 -7.16 -1.67
C LYS A 245 -20.83 -7.72 -2.36
N ALA A 246 -21.15 -7.24 -3.56
CA ALA A 246 -22.30 -7.69 -4.35
C ALA A 246 -21.95 -8.84 -5.30
N GLY A 247 -20.67 -9.19 -5.44
CA GLY A 247 -20.16 -10.22 -6.33
C GLY A 247 -19.31 -9.68 -7.47
N ILE A 248 -19.33 -10.36 -8.61
CA ILE A 248 -18.54 -10.02 -9.79
C ILE A 248 -18.99 -8.68 -10.39
N ILE A 249 -18.03 -7.81 -10.66
CA ILE A 249 -18.26 -6.54 -11.37
C ILE A 249 -18.25 -6.80 -12.86
N SER A 250 -19.38 -6.51 -13.52
CA SER A 250 -19.57 -6.57 -14.95
C SER A 250 -20.20 -5.26 -15.47
N ARG A 251 -20.29 -5.10 -16.78
CA ARG A 251 -20.98 -3.95 -17.41
C ARG A 251 -22.48 -3.89 -17.07
N ASN A 252 -23.04 -5.02 -16.63
CA ASN A 252 -24.46 -5.14 -16.29
C ASN A 252 -24.72 -4.90 -14.79
N THR A 253 -23.68 -4.83 -13.97
CA THR A 253 -23.80 -4.66 -12.51
C THR A 253 -24.39 -3.30 -12.19
N LYS A 254 -25.48 -3.27 -11.40
CA LYS A 254 -26.15 -2.04 -11.00
C LYS A 254 -25.62 -1.50 -9.68
N GLY A 255 -25.67 -0.19 -9.51
CA GLY A 255 -25.30 0.47 -8.25
C GLY A 255 -23.81 0.62 -8.03
N LEU A 256 -23.02 0.48 -9.08
CA LEU A 256 -21.60 0.77 -9.06
C LEU A 256 -21.35 2.27 -8.87
N ASN A 257 -20.28 2.62 -8.16
CA ASN A 257 -19.80 3.99 -8.17
C ASN A 257 -19.04 4.27 -9.49
N TRP A 258 -18.78 5.54 -9.77
CA TRP A 258 -18.17 6.00 -11.03
C TRP A 258 -16.82 5.34 -11.36
N MET A 259 -16.01 4.99 -10.34
CA MET A 259 -14.73 4.29 -10.58
C MET A 259 -14.97 2.81 -10.88
N GLN A 260 -15.89 2.16 -10.18
CA GLN A 260 -16.27 0.77 -10.46
C GLN A 260 -16.90 0.65 -11.86
N GLU A 261 -17.69 1.63 -12.30
CA GLU A 261 -18.20 1.69 -13.69
C GLU A 261 -17.05 1.75 -14.70
N ARG A 262 -16.03 2.60 -14.47
CA ARG A 262 -14.81 2.63 -15.31
C ARG A 262 -14.09 1.29 -15.32
N MET A 263 -13.96 0.63 -14.17
CA MET A 263 -13.32 -0.68 -14.08
C MET A 263 -14.10 -1.78 -14.80
N ALA A 264 -15.42 -1.77 -14.74
CA ALA A 264 -16.29 -2.71 -15.46
C ALA A 264 -16.10 -2.66 -16.99
N LEU A 265 -15.62 -1.53 -17.54
CA LEU A 265 -15.35 -1.40 -18.98
C LEU A 265 -14.06 -2.08 -19.41
N ILE A 266 -13.06 -2.21 -18.52
CA ILE A 266 -11.71 -2.69 -18.85
C ILE A 266 -11.36 -4.04 -18.21
N THR A 267 -12.23 -4.57 -17.34
CA THR A 267 -12.08 -5.87 -16.66
C THR A 267 -13.13 -6.87 -17.12
N ASN A 268 -13.01 -8.12 -16.65
CA ASN A 268 -13.99 -9.17 -16.89
C ASN A 268 -14.36 -9.30 -18.38
N PRO A 269 -13.40 -9.68 -19.24
CA PRO A 269 -13.60 -9.71 -20.68
C PRO A 269 -14.74 -10.65 -21.11
N SER A 270 -14.95 -11.72 -20.36
CA SER A 270 -16.03 -12.70 -20.60
C SER A 270 -17.38 -12.26 -20.06
N GLN A 271 -17.46 -11.11 -19.36
CA GLN A 271 -18.67 -10.61 -18.71
C GLN A 271 -19.31 -11.64 -17.78
N GLU A 272 -18.48 -12.35 -17.01
CA GLU A 272 -18.93 -13.28 -15.98
C GLU A 272 -19.81 -12.54 -14.97
N GLU A 273 -20.82 -13.22 -14.45
CA GLU A 273 -21.70 -12.73 -13.40
C GLU A 273 -21.76 -13.79 -12.28
N GLY A 274 -22.09 -13.37 -11.07
CA GLY A 274 -22.19 -14.28 -9.93
C GLY A 274 -21.49 -13.76 -8.68
N SER A 275 -21.24 -14.67 -7.76
CA SER A 275 -20.61 -14.43 -6.46
C SER A 275 -19.08 -14.49 -6.55
N LEU A 276 -18.41 -14.19 -5.43
CA LEU A 276 -16.97 -14.42 -5.29
C LEU A 276 -16.60 -15.91 -5.51
N THR A 277 -17.47 -16.84 -5.06
CA THR A 277 -17.27 -18.28 -5.28
C THR A 277 -17.23 -18.63 -6.77
N ASP A 278 -18.09 -18.00 -7.56
CA ASP A 278 -18.11 -18.23 -9.01
C ASP A 278 -16.88 -17.63 -9.68
N ALA A 279 -16.43 -16.46 -9.24
CA ALA A 279 -15.22 -15.82 -9.75
C ALA A 279 -13.96 -16.68 -9.49
N MET A 280 -13.85 -17.26 -8.29
CA MET A 280 -12.67 -18.05 -7.89
C MET A 280 -12.57 -19.41 -8.57
N ARG A 281 -13.65 -19.93 -9.14
CA ARG A 281 -13.60 -21.17 -9.90
C ARG A 281 -12.69 -21.03 -11.12
N ASP A 282 -11.76 -21.98 -11.26
CA ASP A 282 -10.75 -22.00 -12.31
C ASP A 282 -9.87 -20.73 -12.37
N ALA A 283 -9.75 -20.00 -11.26
CA ALA A 283 -8.83 -18.89 -11.16
C ALA A 283 -7.40 -19.34 -10.84
N ASP A 284 -6.40 -18.68 -11.39
CA ASP A 284 -4.99 -18.95 -11.14
C ASP A 284 -4.45 -18.09 -10.00
N ILE A 285 -4.95 -16.86 -9.89
CA ILE A 285 -4.49 -15.87 -8.92
C ILE A 285 -5.70 -15.26 -8.22
N PHE A 286 -5.66 -15.22 -6.90
CA PHE A 286 -6.60 -14.48 -6.06
C PHE A 286 -5.86 -13.38 -5.31
N ILE A 287 -6.40 -12.17 -5.34
CA ILE A 287 -5.89 -10.99 -4.62
C ILE A 287 -7.03 -10.39 -3.80
N GLY A 288 -6.95 -10.55 -2.48
CA GLY A 288 -7.94 -10.04 -1.53
C GLY A 288 -7.47 -8.74 -0.89
N VAL A 289 -8.29 -7.69 -1.01
CA VAL A 289 -8.12 -6.38 -0.37
C VAL A 289 -9.48 -5.90 0.19
N SER A 290 -10.16 -6.77 0.92
CA SER A 290 -11.55 -6.56 1.27
C SER A 290 -11.84 -6.78 2.77
N ALA A 291 -12.42 -7.89 3.14
CA ALA A 291 -12.88 -8.17 4.48
C ALA A 291 -12.34 -9.50 5.03
N PRO A 292 -12.14 -9.61 6.35
CA PRO A 292 -11.59 -10.81 6.96
C PRO A 292 -12.52 -12.02 6.81
N GLY A 293 -11.92 -13.21 6.55
CA GLY A 293 -12.58 -14.50 6.65
C GLY A 293 -13.65 -14.80 5.60
N ILE A 294 -13.68 -14.06 4.48
CA ILE A 294 -14.68 -14.23 3.42
C ILE A 294 -14.33 -15.31 2.40
N VAL A 295 -13.09 -15.78 2.37
CA VAL A 295 -12.65 -16.87 1.49
C VAL A 295 -12.66 -18.19 2.26
N THR A 296 -13.33 -19.21 1.69
CA THR A 296 -13.42 -20.54 2.29
C THR A 296 -12.40 -21.49 1.66
N SER A 297 -12.13 -22.61 2.33
CA SER A 297 -11.27 -23.66 1.79
C SER A 297 -11.82 -24.26 0.49
N GLU A 298 -13.15 -24.34 0.34
CA GLU A 298 -13.82 -24.84 -0.86
C GLU A 298 -13.60 -23.89 -2.05
N MET A 299 -13.61 -22.56 -1.82
CA MET A 299 -13.29 -21.58 -2.85
C MET A 299 -11.84 -21.75 -3.33
N VAL A 300 -10.89 -21.91 -2.41
CA VAL A 300 -9.49 -22.15 -2.78
C VAL A 300 -9.32 -23.47 -3.52
N ALA A 301 -9.98 -24.55 -3.06
CA ALA A 301 -9.93 -25.84 -3.73
C ALA A 301 -10.55 -25.86 -5.13
N SER A 302 -11.39 -24.86 -5.47
CA SER A 302 -11.98 -24.70 -6.81
C SER A 302 -11.09 -23.92 -7.79
N MET A 303 -9.97 -23.37 -7.32
CA MET A 303 -8.99 -22.68 -8.17
C MET A 303 -8.17 -23.69 -9.00
N ASN A 304 -7.49 -23.19 -10.00
CA ASN A 304 -6.57 -23.98 -10.80
C ASN A 304 -5.41 -24.55 -9.94
N PRO A 305 -4.81 -25.68 -10.33
CA PRO A 305 -3.59 -26.18 -9.71
C PRO A 305 -2.49 -25.11 -9.68
N ASP A 306 -1.62 -25.18 -8.67
CA ASP A 306 -0.54 -24.20 -8.45
C ASP A 306 -1.04 -22.76 -8.36
N SER A 307 -2.16 -22.56 -7.67
CA SER A 307 -2.79 -21.25 -7.49
C SER A 307 -1.97 -20.36 -6.55
N ILE A 308 -2.02 -19.05 -6.83
CA ILE A 308 -1.38 -17.96 -6.08
C ILE A 308 -2.46 -17.20 -5.33
N LEU A 309 -2.29 -16.98 -4.04
CA LEU A 309 -3.30 -16.38 -3.20
C LEU A 309 -2.70 -15.30 -2.29
N PHE A 310 -3.06 -14.03 -2.52
CA PHE A 310 -2.69 -12.91 -1.66
C PHE A 310 -3.92 -12.44 -0.88
N ALA A 311 -3.95 -12.75 0.42
CA ALA A 311 -5.03 -12.38 1.34
C ALA A 311 -4.56 -11.25 2.26
N MET A 312 -4.88 -10.00 1.90
CA MET A 312 -4.24 -8.82 2.48
C MET A 312 -5.12 -8.01 3.44
N ALA A 313 -6.35 -8.47 3.73
CA ALA A 313 -7.18 -7.83 4.74
C ALA A 313 -6.48 -7.82 6.11
N ASN A 314 -6.57 -6.71 6.84
CA ASN A 314 -5.95 -6.52 8.14
C ASN A 314 -6.99 -6.18 9.23
N PRO A 315 -6.81 -6.64 10.47
CA PRO A 315 -5.70 -7.47 10.99
C PRO A 315 -5.85 -8.98 10.71
N ILE A 316 -6.98 -9.40 10.20
CA ILE A 316 -7.27 -10.80 9.86
C ILE A 316 -7.43 -10.90 8.34
N PRO A 317 -6.68 -11.79 7.66
CA PRO A 317 -6.78 -11.94 6.21
C PRO A 317 -8.11 -12.57 5.78
N GLU A 318 -8.44 -12.51 4.49
CA GLU A 318 -9.62 -13.14 3.88
C GLU A 318 -9.67 -14.65 4.15
N ILE A 319 -8.51 -15.29 4.22
CA ILE A 319 -8.31 -16.67 4.68
C ILE A 319 -6.94 -16.78 5.35
N MET A 320 -6.84 -17.59 6.40
CA MET A 320 -5.55 -17.82 7.06
C MET A 320 -4.61 -18.65 6.15
N PRO A 321 -3.29 -18.33 6.11
CA PRO A 321 -2.34 -19.02 5.23
C PRO A 321 -2.34 -20.53 5.36
N ASP A 322 -2.38 -21.07 6.58
CA ASP A 322 -2.42 -22.50 6.83
C ASP A 322 -3.67 -23.17 6.20
N ALA A 323 -4.82 -22.49 6.27
CA ALA A 323 -6.07 -22.95 5.68
C ALA A 323 -6.01 -22.91 4.14
N ALA A 324 -5.46 -21.82 3.57
CA ALA A 324 -5.30 -21.68 2.13
C ALA A 324 -4.33 -22.74 1.56
N LYS A 325 -3.18 -22.96 2.18
CA LYS A 325 -2.22 -24.02 1.79
C LYS A 325 -2.85 -25.41 1.90
N SER A 326 -3.58 -25.68 2.99
CA SER A 326 -4.27 -26.97 3.18
C SER A 326 -5.38 -27.21 2.16
N ALA A 327 -5.96 -26.16 1.59
CA ALA A 327 -6.97 -26.21 0.54
C ALA A 327 -6.38 -26.29 -0.88
N GLY A 328 -5.06 -26.25 -1.04
CA GLY A 328 -4.38 -26.45 -2.32
C GLY A 328 -3.69 -25.23 -2.91
N ALA A 329 -3.72 -24.06 -2.25
CA ALA A 329 -2.96 -22.90 -2.71
C ALA A 329 -1.45 -23.19 -2.65
N ARG A 330 -0.75 -22.96 -3.76
CA ARG A 330 0.70 -23.21 -3.86
C ARG A 330 1.50 -22.09 -3.20
N ILE A 331 1.15 -20.85 -3.48
CA ILE A 331 1.80 -19.66 -2.92
C ILE A 331 0.77 -18.84 -2.17
N VAL A 332 1.10 -18.46 -0.93
CA VAL A 332 0.25 -17.62 -0.11
C VAL A 332 1.05 -16.43 0.41
N GLY A 333 0.53 -15.22 0.19
CA GLY A 333 1.03 -13.98 0.76
C GLY A 333 -0.04 -13.27 1.59
N THR A 334 0.38 -12.49 2.58
CA THR A 334 -0.53 -11.69 3.44
C THR A 334 0.07 -10.32 3.75
N GLY A 335 -0.75 -9.39 4.28
CA GLY A 335 -0.24 -8.14 4.84
C GLY A 335 0.48 -8.29 6.20
N ARG A 336 0.47 -9.47 6.81
CA ARG A 336 1.00 -9.72 8.15
C ARG A 336 2.48 -10.08 8.11
N SER A 337 3.25 -9.53 9.06
CA SER A 337 4.69 -9.77 9.21
C SER A 337 5.06 -11.09 9.89
N ASP A 338 4.07 -11.80 10.46
CA ASP A 338 4.28 -13.09 11.14
C ASP A 338 4.11 -14.30 10.20
N PHE A 339 3.94 -14.07 8.90
CA PHE A 339 3.88 -15.09 7.84
C PHE A 339 4.86 -14.80 6.71
N PRO A 340 5.30 -15.81 5.96
CA PRO A 340 6.08 -15.63 4.74
C PRO A 340 5.35 -14.75 3.71
N ASN A 341 6.10 -14.18 2.76
CA ASN A 341 5.57 -13.38 1.68
C ASN A 341 4.73 -12.20 2.16
N GLN A 342 5.26 -11.42 3.11
CA GLN A 342 4.57 -10.22 3.57
C GLN A 342 4.42 -9.21 2.43
N VAL A 343 3.18 -8.90 2.06
CA VAL A 343 2.84 -7.84 1.11
C VAL A 343 2.68 -6.54 1.88
N ASN A 344 3.71 -5.70 1.87
CA ASN A 344 3.74 -4.45 2.62
C ASN A 344 4.29 -3.32 1.74
N ASN A 345 3.54 -2.22 1.61
CA ASN A 345 3.92 -1.07 0.79
C ASN A 345 5.23 -0.38 1.22
N VAL A 346 5.72 -0.64 2.43
CA VAL A 346 7.01 -0.13 2.93
C VAL A 346 8.19 -0.50 2.02
N ILE A 347 8.11 -1.61 1.28
CA ILE A 347 9.17 -1.99 0.34
C ILE A 347 9.14 -1.20 -0.99
N ALA A 348 8.14 -0.34 -1.20
CA ALA A 348 7.96 0.45 -2.42
C ALA A 348 8.09 1.96 -2.19
N PHE A 349 7.21 2.56 -1.35
CA PHE A 349 7.03 4.01 -1.31
C PHE A 349 8.30 4.81 -0.93
N PRO A 350 9.20 4.35 -0.04
CA PRO A 350 10.38 5.15 0.29
C PRO A 350 11.31 5.31 -0.90
N GLY A 351 11.52 4.22 -1.66
CA GLY A 351 12.35 4.23 -2.87
C GLY A 351 11.72 5.04 -4.00
N ILE A 352 10.40 4.96 -4.17
CA ILE A 352 9.66 5.71 -5.19
C ILE A 352 9.83 7.23 -4.95
N PHE A 353 9.55 7.72 -3.74
CA PHE A 353 9.70 9.14 -3.45
C PHE A 353 11.15 9.60 -3.46
N LYS A 354 12.09 8.77 -2.97
CA LYS A 354 13.52 9.06 -3.08
C LYS A 354 13.91 9.27 -4.56
N GLY A 355 13.55 8.34 -5.43
CA GLY A 355 13.84 8.44 -6.86
C GLY A 355 13.18 9.65 -7.52
N ALA A 356 11.90 9.90 -7.23
CA ALA A 356 11.15 11.01 -7.76
C ALA A 356 11.72 12.39 -7.33
N LEU A 357 12.09 12.52 -6.06
CA LEU A 357 12.69 13.77 -5.53
C LEU A 357 14.10 14.02 -6.08
N GLU A 358 14.97 13.00 -6.07
CA GLU A 358 16.33 13.10 -6.59
C GLU A 358 16.37 13.40 -8.10
N GLY A 359 15.44 12.83 -8.85
CA GLY A 359 15.30 13.04 -10.30
C GLY A 359 14.49 14.27 -10.68
N ARG A 360 13.87 14.96 -9.72
CA ARG A 360 12.99 16.11 -9.96
C ARG A 360 11.78 15.76 -10.83
N ALA A 361 11.21 14.56 -10.61
CA ALA A 361 10.01 14.15 -11.30
C ALA A 361 8.83 15.07 -11.00
N ARG A 362 8.07 15.41 -12.02
CA ARG A 362 6.80 16.17 -11.86
C ARG A 362 5.65 15.24 -11.50
N GLN A 363 5.72 13.99 -11.92
CA GLN A 363 4.70 12.97 -11.68
C GLN A 363 5.37 11.61 -11.47
N ILE A 364 4.67 10.70 -10.79
CA ILE A 364 5.01 9.29 -10.73
C ILE A 364 4.11 8.57 -11.74
N THR A 365 4.70 8.18 -12.87
CA THR A 365 3.98 7.57 -14.02
C THR A 365 3.76 6.08 -13.82
N ASP A 366 2.95 5.45 -14.68
CA ASP A 366 2.73 4.00 -14.65
C ASP A 366 4.00 3.22 -15.06
N GLU A 367 4.84 3.78 -15.94
CA GLU A 367 6.14 3.20 -16.28
C GLU A 367 7.08 3.18 -15.07
N MET A 368 7.09 4.24 -14.26
CA MET A 368 7.87 4.29 -13.02
C MET A 368 7.38 3.24 -12.01
N LYS A 369 6.06 3.05 -11.91
CA LYS A 369 5.47 2.03 -11.02
C LYS A 369 5.81 0.61 -11.47
N LEU A 370 5.73 0.34 -12.77
CA LEU A 370 6.15 -0.94 -13.35
C LEU A 370 7.64 -1.19 -13.12
N ALA A 371 8.48 -0.18 -13.36
CA ALA A 371 9.91 -0.28 -13.13
C ALA A 371 10.23 -0.56 -11.64
N ALA A 372 9.50 0.07 -10.72
CA ALA A 372 9.63 -0.19 -9.29
C ALA A 372 9.23 -1.62 -8.94
N ALA A 373 8.12 -2.13 -9.47
CA ALA A 373 7.67 -3.50 -9.23
C ALA A 373 8.67 -4.54 -9.75
N LEU A 374 9.20 -4.36 -10.96
CA LEU A 374 10.23 -5.21 -11.54
C LEU A 374 11.50 -5.18 -10.69
N ALA A 375 11.95 -4.00 -10.29
CA ALA A 375 13.15 -3.83 -9.48
C ALA A 375 13.03 -4.48 -8.09
N ILE A 376 11.84 -4.44 -7.47
CA ILE A 376 11.55 -5.16 -6.22
C ILE A 376 11.58 -6.67 -6.45
N ALA A 377 10.94 -7.15 -7.51
CA ALA A 377 10.93 -8.57 -7.84
C ALA A 377 12.34 -9.13 -8.08
N ASP A 378 13.18 -8.40 -8.80
CA ASP A 378 14.54 -8.81 -9.17
C ASP A 378 15.53 -8.82 -7.97
N LEU A 379 15.14 -8.24 -6.81
CA LEU A 379 15.96 -8.34 -5.59
C LEU A 379 15.92 -9.73 -4.96
N VAL A 380 14.92 -10.53 -5.24
CA VAL A 380 14.92 -11.95 -4.87
C VAL A 380 15.63 -12.71 -5.96
N LYS A 381 16.79 -13.27 -5.64
CA LYS A 381 17.62 -14.00 -6.60
C LYS A 381 16.93 -15.31 -7.03
N GLU A 382 17.21 -15.76 -8.24
CA GLU A 382 16.57 -16.92 -8.83
C GLU A 382 16.79 -18.21 -8.02
N ASP A 383 17.96 -18.35 -7.39
CA ASP A 383 18.32 -19.48 -6.52
C ASP A 383 17.71 -19.40 -5.12
N GLU A 384 17.22 -18.23 -4.70
CA GLU A 384 16.53 -18.00 -3.44
C GLU A 384 15.00 -18.05 -3.60
N LEU A 385 14.50 -18.02 -4.85
CA LEU A 385 13.09 -17.92 -5.17
C LEU A 385 12.36 -19.24 -4.91
N ASN A 386 11.33 -19.20 -4.06
CA ASN A 386 10.51 -20.37 -3.71
C ASN A 386 9.14 -19.92 -3.19
N GLU A 387 8.27 -20.88 -2.83
CA GLU A 387 6.89 -20.61 -2.42
C GLU A 387 6.76 -19.70 -1.17
N GLU A 388 7.80 -19.60 -0.36
CA GLU A 388 7.82 -18.81 0.87
C GLU A 388 8.72 -17.57 0.77
N ASN A 389 9.36 -17.34 -0.39
CA ASN A 389 10.28 -16.24 -0.62
C ASN A 389 10.09 -15.64 -2.02
N ILE A 390 9.02 -14.86 -2.22
CA ILE A 390 8.71 -14.18 -3.50
C ILE A 390 8.89 -12.66 -3.43
N LEU A 391 9.11 -12.11 -2.26
CA LEU A 391 9.33 -10.67 -2.02
C LEU A 391 10.57 -10.47 -1.15
N PRO A 392 11.34 -9.39 -1.36
CA PRO A 392 12.49 -9.09 -0.51
C PRO A 392 12.04 -8.68 0.89
N ASP A 393 12.90 -8.92 1.88
CA ASP A 393 12.70 -8.42 3.24
C ASP A 393 12.69 -6.88 3.25
N ALA A 394 11.78 -6.28 4.02
CA ALA A 394 11.66 -4.83 4.16
C ALA A 394 12.94 -4.15 4.72
N LEU A 395 13.76 -4.89 5.45
CA LEU A 395 15.03 -4.43 6.01
C LEU A 395 16.22 -4.63 5.05
N ASN A 396 16.00 -5.10 3.82
CA ASN A 396 17.05 -5.21 2.82
C ASN A 396 17.66 -3.84 2.51
N ALA A 397 18.96 -3.69 2.78
CA ALA A 397 19.66 -2.40 2.69
C ALA A 397 19.75 -1.83 1.26
N GLU A 398 19.61 -2.67 0.23
CA GLU A 398 19.67 -2.25 -1.18
C GLU A 398 18.32 -1.81 -1.72
N LEU A 399 17.23 -2.26 -1.10
CA LEU A 399 15.85 -2.15 -1.58
C LEU A 399 15.48 -0.72 -2.02
N THR A 400 15.62 0.24 -1.12
CA THR A 400 15.23 1.63 -1.39
C THR A 400 16.04 2.24 -2.54
N ASN A 401 17.34 1.96 -2.60
CA ASN A 401 18.22 2.50 -3.64
C ASN A 401 17.92 1.87 -5.01
N VAL A 402 17.67 0.56 -5.06
CA VAL A 402 17.33 -0.16 -6.29
C VAL A 402 16.01 0.38 -6.86
N VAL A 403 14.97 0.54 -6.02
CA VAL A 403 13.68 1.14 -6.42
C VAL A 403 13.87 2.58 -6.88
N ALA A 404 14.64 3.40 -6.16
CA ALA A 404 14.89 4.80 -6.52
C ALA A 404 15.59 4.91 -7.89
N GLN A 405 16.59 4.07 -8.16
CA GLN A 405 17.25 4.04 -9.47
C GLN A 405 16.33 3.59 -10.60
N ALA A 406 15.45 2.61 -10.34
CA ALA A 406 14.47 2.15 -11.31
C ALA A 406 13.50 3.28 -11.70
N VAL A 407 12.99 4.02 -10.74
CA VAL A 407 12.11 5.19 -10.97
C VAL A 407 12.83 6.28 -11.76
N LYS A 408 14.08 6.60 -11.41
CA LYS A 408 14.87 7.66 -12.07
C LYS A 408 15.14 7.41 -13.56
N ARG A 409 15.11 6.18 -14.02
CA ARG A 409 15.28 5.85 -15.46
C ARG A 409 14.16 6.34 -16.35
N TYR A 410 13.02 6.71 -15.77
CA TYR A 410 11.81 7.14 -16.49
C TYR A 410 11.47 8.63 -16.23
N ILE A 411 12.39 9.40 -15.68
CA ILE A 411 12.34 10.86 -15.55
C ILE A 411 13.08 11.50 -16.70
#